data_f826a2188c4ae14f36485a60128b74b9
#
_entry.id   f826a2188c4ae14f36485a60128b74b9
#
_cell.length_a   1.000
_cell.length_b   1.000
_cell.length_c   1.000
_cell.angle_alpha   90.00
_cell.angle_beta   90.00
_cell.angle_gamma   90.00
#
_symmetry.space_group_name_H-M   'P 1'
#
loop_
_entity.id
_entity.type
_entity.pdbx_description
1 polymer ?
#
loop_
_entity_poly.entity_id
_entity_poly.type
_entity_poly.pdbx_seq_one_letter_code
_entity_poly.pdbx_strand_id
1 'polypeptide(L)'
;MVYVFLAEGFEEIEALTPVDLMRRAGLEVGLAGVGGLEITGSHGISVKAALIAEEADMAQAEAIVLPGGMPGTLNLEHSSAVQESIDKCVGKG
;
A
#
# COMPACT_ATOMS: atom_id res chain seq x y z
N MET A 1 -7.93 4.50 9.72
CA MET A 1 -6.66 4.44 8.94
C MET A 1 -6.87 3.66 7.65
N VAL A 2 -6.46 4.24 6.54
CA VAL A 2 -6.42 3.56 5.25
C VAL A 2 -4.95 3.23 4.95
N TYR A 3 -4.65 1.97 4.64
CA TYR A 3 -3.30 1.58 4.25
C TYR A 3 -3.20 1.42 2.75
N VAL A 4 -2.15 1.99 2.17
CA VAL A 4 -1.82 1.81 0.76
C VAL A 4 -0.51 1.02 0.70
N PHE A 5 -0.56 -0.18 0.15
CA PHE A 5 0.61 -1.05 0.06
C PHE A 5 1.38 -0.75 -1.23
N LEU A 6 2.67 -0.44 -1.08
CA LEU A 6 3.55 -0.15 -2.20
C LEU A 6 4.60 -1.24 -2.33
N ALA A 7 4.71 -1.84 -3.51
CA ALA A 7 5.77 -2.78 -3.86
C ALA A 7 6.53 -2.25 -5.07
N GLU A 8 7.78 -2.67 -5.24
CA GLU A 8 8.58 -2.26 -6.38
C GLU A 8 7.82 -2.44 -7.69
N GLY A 9 7.83 -1.41 -8.52
CA GLY A 9 7.14 -1.42 -9.81
C GLY A 9 5.68 -0.99 -9.74
N PHE A 10 5.23 -0.38 -8.63
CA PHE A 10 3.87 0.14 -8.54
C PHE A 10 3.65 1.26 -9.58
N GLU A 11 2.39 1.48 -9.98
CA GLU A 11 2.06 2.60 -10.87
C GLU A 11 1.88 3.86 -10.02
N GLU A 12 2.74 4.86 -10.27
CA GLU A 12 2.83 6.04 -9.40
C GLU A 12 1.53 6.83 -9.30
N ILE A 13 0.87 7.07 -10.44
CA ILE A 13 -0.37 7.84 -10.44
C ILE A 13 -1.49 7.08 -9.72
N GLU A 14 -1.61 5.78 -9.99
CA GLU A 14 -2.65 4.95 -9.37
C GLU A 14 -2.47 4.83 -7.86
N ALA A 15 -1.24 4.88 -7.39
CA ALA A 15 -0.95 4.81 -5.95
C ALA A 15 -1.10 6.16 -5.27
N LEU A 16 -0.50 7.22 -5.83
CA LEU A 16 -0.35 8.49 -5.14
C LEU A 16 -1.54 9.43 -5.32
N THR A 17 -2.27 9.34 -6.42
CA THR A 17 -3.47 10.17 -6.61
C THR A 17 -4.53 9.88 -5.56
N PRO A 18 -4.90 8.60 -5.28
CA PRO A 18 -5.82 8.31 -4.19
C PRO A 18 -5.32 8.76 -2.83
N VAL A 19 -4.02 8.61 -2.57
CA VAL A 19 -3.41 9.06 -1.30
C VAL A 19 -3.62 10.56 -1.12
N ASP A 20 -3.29 11.34 -2.16
CA ASP A 20 -3.43 12.79 -2.11
C ASP A 20 -4.90 13.18 -1.88
N LEU A 21 -5.81 12.59 -2.64
CA LEU A 21 -7.23 12.90 -2.54
C LEU A 21 -7.79 12.53 -1.15
N MET A 22 -7.43 11.38 -0.62
CA MET A 22 -7.89 10.95 0.69
C MET A 22 -7.36 11.84 1.80
N ARG A 23 -6.09 12.25 1.73
CA ARG A 23 -5.51 13.17 2.71
C ARG A 23 -6.16 14.54 2.66
N ARG A 24 -6.46 15.03 1.46
CA ARG A 24 -7.20 16.30 1.30
C ARG A 24 -8.60 16.22 1.90
N ALA A 25 -9.20 15.05 1.89
CA ALA A 25 -10.52 14.81 2.48
C ALA A 25 -10.47 14.60 4.00
N GLY A 26 -9.29 14.66 4.61
CA GLY A 26 -9.13 14.52 6.06
C GLY A 26 -9.00 13.09 6.55
N LEU A 27 -8.80 12.13 5.67
CA LEU A 27 -8.61 10.74 6.06
C LEU A 27 -7.17 10.48 6.46
N GLU A 28 -6.98 9.59 7.43
CA GLU A 28 -5.64 9.11 7.78
C GLU A 28 -5.23 8.03 6.79
N VAL A 29 -4.11 8.25 6.12
CA VAL A 29 -3.59 7.32 5.10
C VAL A 29 -2.14 6.99 5.41
N GLY A 30 -1.84 5.71 5.55
CA GLY A 30 -0.50 5.21 5.78
C GLY A 30 0.04 4.47 4.56
N LEU A 31 1.24 4.84 4.11
CA LEU A 31 1.93 4.13 3.04
C LEU A 31 2.74 3.00 3.67
N ALA A 32 2.46 1.77 3.28
CA ALA A 32 3.15 0.59 3.80
C ALA A 32 4.00 -0.04 2.70
N GLY A 33 5.32 -0.12 2.94
CA GLY A 33 6.26 -0.62 1.95
C GLY A 33 6.46 -2.13 2.04
N VAL A 34 6.40 -2.80 0.89
CA VAL A 34 6.72 -4.21 0.77
C VAL A 34 8.20 -4.34 0.47
N GLY A 35 8.94 -4.96 1.38
CA GLY A 35 10.38 -5.17 1.23
C GLY A 35 11.25 -4.02 1.73
N GLY A 36 10.68 -2.94 2.24
CA GLY A 36 11.45 -1.82 2.78
C GLY A 36 10.63 -0.55 2.86
N LEU A 37 11.29 0.53 3.28
CA LEU A 37 10.65 1.84 3.42
C LEU A 37 10.73 2.70 2.17
N GLU A 38 11.71 2.44 1.29
CA GLU A 38 11.85 3.17 0.04
C GLU A 38 11.45 2.27 -1.11
N ILE A 39 10.40 2.66 -1.82
CA ILE A 39 9.82 1.86 -2.89
C ILE A 39 9.84 2.67 -4.17
N THR A 40 10.31 2.06 -5.26
CA THR A 40 10.40 2.73 -6.55
C THR A 40 9.30 2.21 -7.49
N GLY A 41 8.55 3.13 -8.06
CA GLY A 41 7.50 2.80 -9.01
C GLY A 41 8.02 2.42 -10.38
N SER A 42 7.11 2.01 -11.26
CA SER A 42 7.45 1.54 -12.60
C SER A 42 8.05 2.62 -13.50
N HIS A 43 7.87 3.88 -13.16
CA HIS A 43 8.42 5.01 -13.91
C HIS A 43 9.62 5.66 -13.19
N GLY A 44 10.22 4.96 -12.24
CA GLY A 44 11.45 5.40 -11.58
C GLY A 44 11.27 6.41 -10.46
N ILE A 45 10.06 6.67 -10.01
CA ILE A 45 9.82 7.61 -8.91
C ILE A 45 9.85 6.84 -7.60
N SER A 46 10.77 7.22 -6.72
CA SER A 46 10.90 6.59 -5.40
C SER A 46 10.05 7.32 -4.37
N VAL A 47 9.37 6.54 -3.55
CA VAL A 47 8.50 7.05 -2.50
C VAL A 47 8.92 6.43 -1.17
N LYS A 48 8.94 7.23 -0.12
CA LYS A 48 9.23 6.74 1.22
C LYS A 48 7.93 6.39 1.93
N ALA A 49 7.81 5.13 2.33
CA ALA A 49 6.67 4.67 3.11
C ALA A 49 6.84 5.05 4.58
N ALA A 50 5.73 5.15 5.29
CA ALA A 50 5.73 5.46 6.72
C ALA A 50 6.11 4.23 7.56
N LEU A 51 5.82 3.03 7.06
CA LEU A 51 6.09 1.77 7.77
C LEU A 51 6.27 0.66 6.74
N ILE A 52 6.81 -0.47 7.18
CA ILE A 52 6.86 -1.65 6.33
C ILE A 52 5.51 -2.39 6.41
N ALA A 53 5.22 -3.20 5.39
CA ALA A 53 3.93 -3.88 5.28
C ALA A 53 3.60 -4.74 6.51
N GLU A 54 4.61 -5.39 7.08
CA GLU A 54 4.45 -6.23 8.27
C GLU A 54 3.99 -5.46 9.51
N GLU A 55 4.22 -4.15 9.55
CA GLU A 55 3.86 -3.30 10.68
C GLU A 55 2.46 -2.70 10.58
N ALA A 56 1.77 -2.91 9.46
CA ALA A 56 0.42 -2.37 9.27
C ALA A 56 -0.55 -3.04 10.25
N ASP A 57 -1.31 -2.22 10.99
CA ASP A 57 -2.26 -2.71 11.98
C ASP A 57 -3.65 -2.84 11.38
N MET A 58 -4.02 -4.05 11.00
CA MET A 58 -5.32 -4.32 10.38
C MET A 58 -6.49 -4.13 11.34
N ALA A 59 -6.23 -4.11 12.66
CA ALA A 59 -7.28 -3.81 13.63
C ALA A 59 -7.79 -2.38 13.48
N GLN A 60 -6.93 -1.47 13.02
CA GLN A 60 -7.29 -0.06 12.81
C GLN A 60 -7.58 0.28 11.35
N ALA A 61 -7.45 -0.68 10.45
CA ALA A 61 -7.65 -0.43 9.03
C ALA A 61 -9.14 -0.39 8.69
N GLU A 62 -9.57 0.71 8.08
CA GLU A 62 -10.91 0.84 7.52
C GLU A 62 -10.94 0.30 6.09
N ALA A 63 -9.80 0.41 5.40
CA ALA A 63 -9.65 -0.06 4.03
C ALA A 63 -8.18 -0.27 3.70
N ILE A 64 -7.90 -1.08 2.70
CA ILE A 64 -6.57 -1.20 2.10
C ILE A 64 -6.67 -0.91 0.61
N VAL A 65 -5.60 -0.34 0.06
CA VAL A 65 -5.50 -0.03 -1.37
C VAL A 65 -4.30 -0.76 -1.93
N LEU A 66 -4.52 -1.47 -3.03
CA LEU A 66 -3.49 -2.25 -3.72
C LEU A 66 -3.33 -1.66 -5.13
N PRO A 67 -2.36 -0.76 -5.34
CA PRO A 67 -2.19 -0.11 -6.64
C PRO A 67 -1.78 -1.10 -7.74
N GLY A 68 -2.13 -0.77 -8.98
CA GLY A 68 -1.72 -1.55 -10.13
C GLY A 68 -0.27 -1.29 -10.55
N GLY A 69 0.05 -1.71 -11.77
CA GLY A 69 1.37 -1.60 -12.35
C GLY A 69 2.12 -2.92 -12.32
N MET A 70 3.09 -3.04 -13.20
CA MET A 70 3.93 -4.25 -13.29
C MET A 70 5.39 -3.85 -13.15
N PRO A 71 6.19 -4.54 -12.35
CA PRO A 71 5.86 -5.75 -11.60
C PRO A 71 5.19 -5.52 -10.24
N GLY A 72 4.72 -4.31 -9.94
CA GLY A 72 4.13 -3.99 -8.64
C GLY A 72 3.03 -4.95 -8.21
N THR A 73 2.08 -5.25 -9.10
CA THR A 73 0.98 -6.16 -8.82
C THR A 73 1.49 -7.56 -8.45
N LEU A 74 2.47 -8.06 -9.18
CA LEU A 74 3.06 -9.37 -8.88
C LEU A 74 3.79 -9.35 -7.54
N ASN A 75 4.51 -8.28 -7.24
CA ASN A 75 5.23 -8.16 -5.98
C ASN A 75 4.28 -8.07 -4.78
N LEU A 76 3.14 -7.42 -4.94
CA LEU A 76 2.10 -7.41 -3.91
C LEU A 76 1.51 -8.81 -3.74
N GLU A 77 1.21 -9.48 -4.83
CA GLU A 77 0.64 -10.82 -4.82
C GLU A 77 1.53 -11.83 -4.11
N HIS A 78 2.85 -11.68 -4.24
CA HIS A 78 3.82 -12.59 -3.63
C HIS A 78 4.18 -12.22 -2.20
N SER A 79 3.65 -11.13 -1.66
CA SER A 79 3.94 -10.71 -0.28
C SER A 79 3.01 -11.41 0.70
N SER A 80 3.59 -12.16 1.64
CA SER A 80 2.81 -12.80 2.70
C SER A 80 2.14 -11.76 3.61
N ALA A 81 2.82 -10.64 3.88
CA ALA A 81 2.26 -9.56 4.68
C ALA A 81 1.02 -8.97 4.03
N VAL A 82 1.05 -8.76 2.70
CA VAL A 82 -0.10 -8.24 1.95
C VAL A 82 -1.25 -9.27 1.97
N GLN A 83 -0.96 -10.54 1.74
CA GLN A 83 -1.99 -11.58 1.75
C GLN A 83 -2.64 -11.70 3.12
N GLU A 84 -1.86 -11.65 4.20
CA GLU A 84 -2.42 -11.66 5.55
C GLU A 84 -3.31 -10.44 5.80
N SER A 85 -2.91 -9.27 5.30
CA SER A 85 -3.70 -8.05 5.44
C SER A 85 -5.03 -8.16 4.71
N ILE A 86 -5.03 -8.71 3.50
CA ILE A 86 -6.25 -8.96 2.72
C ILE A 86 -7.17 -9.90 3.51
N ASP A 87 -6.63 -11.01 4.01
CA ASP A 87 -7.41 -12.00 4.76
C ASP A 87 -8.05 -11.38 6.00
N LYS A 88 -7.30 -10.56 6.74
CA LYS A 88 -7.81 -9.88 7.93
C LYS A 88 -8.92 -8.88 7.58
N CYS A 89 -8.77 -8.13 6.49
CA CYS A 89 -9.78 -7.19 6.04
C CYS A 89 -11.07 -7.89 5.61
N VAL A 90 -10.94 -9.00 4.89
CA VAL A 90 -12.09 -9.82 4.47
C VAL A 90 -12.78 -10.41 5.71
N GLY A 91 -11.98 -10.87 6.69
CA GLY A 91 -12.53 -11.43 7.92
C GLY A 91 -13.31 -10.44 8.76
N LYS A 92 -13.02 -9.14 8.65
CA LYS A 92 -13.79 -8.09 9.34
C LYS A 92 -15.14 -7.82 8.68
N GLY A 93 -15.21 -8.11 7.41
CA GLY A 93 -16.27 -7.89 6.48
C GLY A 93 -17.55 -7.59 6.82
#